data_36da878db7ecf3979d1478b8b38d1722
#
_entry.id   36da878db7ecf3979d1478b8b38d1722
#
_cell.length_a   1.000
_cell.length_b   1.000
_cell.length_c   1.000
_cell.angle_alpha   90.00
_cell.angle_beta   90.00
_cell.angle_gamma   90.00
#
_symmetry.space_group_name_H-M   'P 1'
#
loop_
_entity.id
_entity.type
_entity.pdbx_description
1 polymer ?
#
loop_
_entity_poly.entity_id
_entity_poly.type
_entity_poly.pdbx_seq_one_letter_code
_entity_poly.pdbx_strand_id
1 'polypeptide(L)'
;MKWWCTANVALTCFAVAFNSAVITADLAGVSETFGVSEEVSLLTITVFVIGFGVGPMAFAPLSEICGRRPIYASTLLVAVVFIIPCAVAQNIGTLIVCRLIDGIAFAAPMTLVGGTLADLWRNEERGVPMACFSAAPFIGPAIGPLVGGFTGDALGWRWLYWLQLILSGFCYVLITFTVPETYAPTILARRASKLRKQTGDSKYVTEMDLDKRPLGERLRVFLVRPFQLLFMEPIVLFISIYMSVLYSLLYMFFVAYPVVYQEGKGWTASSTGLMFIPLAVGVIMSAMCSPFVNRHYLQMVAKHDGKPPAEARLVPMMWSCWFIPVGLL
;
A
#
# COMPACT_ATOMS: atom_id res chain seq x y z
N MET A 1 -16.85 -10.59 11.71
CA MET A 1 -16.95 -9.55 10.67
C MET A 1 -15.72 -8.63 10.67
N LYS A 2 -15.37 -7.95 11.77
CA LYS A 2 -14.23 -7.02 11.86
C LYS A 2 -12.90 -7.66 11.41
N TRP A 3 -12.52 -8.80 11.97
CA TRP A 3 -11.29 -9.52 11.60
C TRP A 3 -11.26 -9.98 10.15
N TRP A 4 -12.41 -10.37 9.61
CA TRP A 4 -12.53 -10.73 8.19
C TRP A 4 -12.22 -9.54 7.28
N CYS A 5 -12.82 -8.36 7.58
CA CYS A 5 -12.50 -7.13 6.83
C CYS A 5 -11.03 -6.75 6.97
N THR A 6 -10.47 -6.83 8.19
CA THR A 6 -9.04 -6.56 8.44
C THR A 6 -8.13 -7.47 7.62
N ALA A 7 -8.41 -8.79 7.61
CA ALA A 7 -7.64 -9.76 6.85
C ALA A 7 -7.69 -9.48 5.33
N ASN A 8 -8.89 -9.20 4.78
CA ASN A 8 -9.04 -8.89 3.35
C ASN A 8 -8.30 -7.60 2.95
N VAL A 9 -8.39 -6.58 3.79
CA VAL A 9 -7.72 -5.31 3.52
C VAL A 9 -6.19 -5.45 3.66
N ALA A 10 -5.69 -6.20 4.65
CA ALA A 10 -4.27 -6.50 4.80
C ALA A 10 -3.75 -7.36 3.63
N LEU A 11 -4.51 -8.36 3.19
CA LEU A 11 -4.17 -9.18 2.01
C LEU A 11 -4.11 -8.32 0.74
N THR A 12 -5.00 -7.35 0.59
CA THR A 12 -4.97 -6.44 -0.56
C THR A 12 -3.74 -5.55 -0.52
N CYS A 13 -3.34 -5.04 0.66
CA CYS A 13 -2.10 -4.29 0.81
C CYS A 13 -0.86 -5.13 0.50
N PHE A 14 -0.86 -6.39 0.94
CA PHE A 14 0.18 -7.33 0.55
C PHE A 14 0.23 -7.51 -0.97
N ALA A 15 -0.92 -7.74 -1.63
CA ALA A 15 -0.99 -7.91 -3.08
C ALA A 15 -0.47 -6.68 -3.84
N VAL A 16 -0.82 -5.48 -3.39
CA VAL A 16 -0.32 -4.21 -3.96
C VAL A 16 1.20 -4.11 -3.85
N ALA A 17 1.73 -4.38 -2.67
CA ALA A 17 3.16 -4.31 -2.41
C ALA A 17 3.93 -5.43 -3.15
N PHE A 18 3.37 -6.63 -3.25
CA PHE A 18 3.88 -7.72 -4.07
C PHE A 18 3.95 -7.32 -5.56
N ASN A 19 2.88 -6.71 -6.09
CA ASN A 19 2.82 -6.26 -7.48
C ASN A 19 3.87 -5.18 -7.82
N SER A 20 4.29 -4.38 -6.86
CA SER A 20 5.34 -3.38 -7.07
C SER A 20 6.72 -4.01 -7.27
N ALA A 21 6.96 -5.18 -6.68
CA ALA A 21 8.29 -5.77 -6.57
C ALA A 21 8.50 -7.03 -7.42
N VAL A 22 7.45 -7.80 -7.74
CA VAL A 22 7.61 -9.11 -8.40
C VAL A 22 8.30 -9.04 -9.76
N ILE A 23 8.09 -7.97 -10.53
CA ILE A 23 8.70 -7.81 -11.86
C ILE A 23 10.23 -7.56 -11.80
N THR A 24 10.74 -7.14 -10.64
CA THR A 24 12.18 -6.88 -10.47
C THR A 24 13.03 -8.14 -10.64
N ALA A 25 12.41 -9.31 -10.52
CA ALA A 25 13.09 -10.59 -10.63
C ALA A 25 13.54 -10.94 -12.06
N ASP A 26 12.87 -10.39 -13.10
CA ASP A 26 13.18 -10.72 -14.50
C ASP A 26 13.16 -9.47 -15.40
N LEU A 27 13.86 -8.42 -14.98
CA LEU A 27 14.04 -7.19 -15.79
C LEU A 27 14.89 -7.46 -17.04
N ALA A 28 15.86 -8.36 -16.93
CA ALA A 28 16.70 -8.78 -18.05
C ALA A 28 15.86 -9.41 -19.17
N GLY A 29 14.89 -10.28 -18.83
CA GLY A 29 13.97 -10.86 -19.81
C GLY A 29 13.07 -9.81 -20.49
N VAL A 30 12.70 -8.75 -19.78
CA VAL A 30 11.98 -7.60 -20.37
C VAL A 30 12.88 -6.85 -21.36
N SER A 31 14.12 -6.51 -20.96
CA SER A 31 15.07 -5.78 -21.82
C SER A 31 15.43 -6.56 -23.09
N GLU A 32 15.67 -7.86 -22.97
CA GLU A 32 15.94 -8.75 -24.10
C GLU A 32 14.76 -8.86 -25.06
N THR A 33 13.54 -9.03 -24.52
CA THR A 33 12.32 -9.19 -25.34
C THR A 33 12.02 -7.96 -26.19
N PHE A 34 12.24 -6.74 -25.66
CA PHE A 34 11.95 -5.50 -26.36
C PHE A 34 13.18 -4.87 -27.04
N GLY A 35 14.38 -5.42 -26.85
CA GLY A 35 15.61 -4.89 -27.39
C GLY A 35 15.96 -3.49 -26.85
N VAL A 36 15.67 -3.25 -25.56
CA VAL A 36 15.91 -1.97 -24.88
C VAL A 36 16.97 -2.12 -23.80
N SER A 37 17.53 -0.99 -23.34
CA SER A 37 18.49 -1.03 -22.22
C SER A 37 17.80 -1.39 -20.90
N GLU A 38 18.58 -1.86 -19.93
CA GLU A 38 18.06 -2.20 -18.59
C GLU A 38 17.47 -1.00 -17.86
N GLU A 39 18.02 0.21 -18.08
CA GLU A 39 17.48 1.45 -17.52
C GLU A 39 16.04 1.71 -18.02
N VAL A 40 15.75 1.39 -19.29
CA VAL A 40 14.38 1.51 -19.84
C VAL A 40 13.45 0.47 -19.22
N SER A 41 13.95 -0.73 -18.96
CA SER A 41 13.18 -1.76 -18.24
C SER A 41 12.90 -1.34 -16.79
N LEU A 42 13.85 -0.71 -16.10
CA LEU A 42 13.68 -0.13 -14.77
C LEU A 42 12.60 0.98 -14.71
N LEU A 43 12.38 1.71 -15.82
CA LEU A 43 11.28 2.68 -15.88
C LEU A 43 9.91 2.05 -15.61
N THR A 44 9.71 0.78 -15.91
CA THR A 44 8.44 0.09 -15.63
C THR A 44 8.12 0.03 -14.14
N ILE A 45 9.15 -0.04 -13.29
CA ILE A 45 9.03 0.02 -11.84
C ILE A 45 8.91 1.47 -11.38
N THR A 46 9.76 2.34 -11.91
CA THR A 46 9.81 3.76 -11.53
C THR A 46 8.47 4.46 -11.77
N VAL A 47 7.86 4.27 -12.96
CA VAL A 47 6.55 4.88 -13.27
C VAL A 47 5.42 4.31 -12.42
N PHE A 48 5.48 3.02 -12.07
CA PHE A 48 4.55 2.44 -11.12
C PHE A 48 4.64 3.12 -9.75
N VAL A 49 5.86 3.29 -9.22
CA VAL A 49 6.10 3.93 -7.92
C VAL A 49 5.70 5.42 -7.96
N ILE A 50 5.95 6.13 -9.06
CA ILE A 50 5.48 7.52 -9.24
C ILE A 50 3.95 7.56 -9.20
N GLY A 51 3.27 6.69 -9.96
CA GLY A 51 1.81 6.59 -9.94
C GLY A 51 1.27 6.28 -8.56
N PHE A 52 1.93 5.37 -7.86
CA PHE A 52 1.62 4.98 -6.48
C PHE A 52 1.80 6.14 -5.48
N GLY A 53 2.79 7.00 -5.67
CA GLY A 53 3.01 8.20 -4.84
C GLY A 53 1.97 9.31 -5.08
N VAL A 54 1.50 9.46 -6.33
CA VAL A 54 0.52 10.51 -6.70
C VAL A 54 -0.92 10.09 -6.36
N GLY A 55 -1.24 8.79 -6.50
CA GLY A 55 -2.59 8.27 -6.31
C GLY A 55 -3.27 8.62 -4.99
N PRO A 56 -2.59 8.57 -3.83
CA PRO A 56 -3.17 8.92 -2.54
C PRO A 56 -3.79 10.30 -2.48
N MET A 57 -3.21 11.27 -3.19
CA MET A 57 -3.69 12.64 -3.21
C MET A 57 -5.09 12.76 -3.82
N ALA A 58 -5.43 11.89 -4.78
CA ALA A 58 -6.75 11.84 -5.40
C ALA A 58 -7.72 10.94 -4.61
N PHE A 59 -7.29 9.75 -4.21
CA PHE A 59 -8.19 8.74 -3.67
C PHE A 59 -8.54 8.94 -2.19
N ALA A 60 -7.67 9.56 -1.38
CA ALA A 60 -8.01 9.87 0.00
C ALA A 60 -9.25 10.77 0.09
N PRO A 61 -9.29 11.96 -0.56
CA PRO A 61 -10.48 12.81 -0.56
C PRO A 61 -11.71 12.15 -1.19
N LEU A 62 -11.49 11.45 -2.31
CA LEU A 62 -12.57 10.82 -3.05
C LEU A 62 -13.29 9.75 -2.20
N SER A 63 -12.54 9.03 -1.35
CA SER A 63 -13.10 8.03 -0.45
C SER A 63 -13.95 8.62 0.68
N GLU A 64 -13.69 9.85 1.10
CA GLU A 64 -14.49 10.54 2.10
C GLU A 64 -15.81 11.09 1.50
N ILE A 65 -15.82 11.35 0.19
CA ILE A 65 -17.03 11.83 -0.51
C ILE A 65 -17.91 10.65 -0.95
N CYS A 66 -17.33 9.66 -1.62
CA CYS A 66 -18.07 8.55 -2.24
C CYS A 66 -18.25 7.34 -1.30
N GLY A 67 -17.45 7.27 -0.24
CA GLY A 67 -17.33 6.09 0.63
C GLY A 67 -16.11 5.24 0.26
N ARG A 68 -15.72 4.35 1.17
CA ARG A 68 -14.49 3.56 1.00
C ARG A 68 -14.67 2.41 0.01
N ARG A 69 -15.77 1.64 0.14
CA ARG A 69 -16.03 0.45 -0.69
C ARG A 69 -16.06 0.76 -2.20
N PRO A 70 -16.75 1.81 -2.70
CA PRO A 70 -16.77 2.12 -4.13
C PRO A 70 -15.37 2.42 -4.68
N ILE A 71 -14.55 3.12 -3.90
CA ILE A 71 -13.19 3.47 -4.33
C ILE A 71 -12.30 2.23 -4.39
N TYR A 72 -12.33 1.36 -3.35
CA TYR A 72 -11.62 0.06 -3.44
C TYR A 72 -12.03 -0.74 -4.67
N ALA A 73 -13.34 -0.89 -4.91
CA ALA A 73 -13.84 -1.70 -6.02
C ALA A 73 -13.45 -1.11 -7.38
N SER A 74 -13.62 0.20 -7.58
CA SER A 74 -13.32 0.85 -8.86
C SER A 74 -11.82 0.84 -9.16
N THR A 75 -10.98 1.16 -8.17
CA THR A 75 -9.52 1.24 -8.38
C THR A 75 -8.89 -0.14 -8.57
N LEU A 76 -9.31 -1.15 -7.80
CA LEU A 76 -8.85 -2.53 -8.02
C LEU A 76 -9.34 -3.08 -9.37
N LEU A 77 -10.55 -2.72 -9.82
CA LEU A 77 -11.00 -3.10 -11.15
C LEU A 77 -10.12 -2.50 -12.25
N VAL A 78 -9.79 -1.20 -12.12
CA VAL A 78 -8.89 -0.52 -13.07
C VAL A 78 -7.53 -1.21 -13.08
N ALA A 79 -6.95 -1.51 -11.92
CA ALA A 79 -5.68 -2.22 -11.83
C ALA A 79 -5.74 -3.60 -12.52
N VAL A 80 -6.75 -4.42 -12.21
CA VAL A 80 -6.93 -5.75 -12.85
C VAL A 80 -7.04 -5.64 -14.36
N VAL A 81 -7.77 -4.64 -14.87
CA VAL A 81 -7.91 -4.41 -16.31
C VAL A 81 -6.59 -3.99 -16.95
N PHE A 82 -5.79 -3.15 -16.31
CA PHE A 82 -4.54 -2.64 -16.88
C PHE A 82 -3.34 -3.59 -16.70
N ILE A 83 -3.39 -4.58 -15.80
CA ILE A 83 -2.41 -5.67 -15.74
C ILE A 83 -2.48 -6.56 -16.98
N ILE A 84 -3.66 -6.77 -17.59
CA ILE A 84 -3.83 -7.63 -18.77
C ILE A 84 -2.96 -7.13 -19.95
N PRO A 85 -3.03 -5.86 -20.37
CA PRO A 85 -2.12 -5.34 -21.39
C PRO A 85 -0.64 -5.46 -21.01
N CYS A 86 -0.28 -5.37 -19.73
CA CYS A 86 1.11 -5.60 -19.30
C CYS A 86 1.55 -7.04 -19.59
N ALA A 87 0.71 -8.04 -19.32
CA ALA A 87 1.02 -9.44 -19.56
C ALA A 87 1.18 -9.78 -21.05
N VAL A 88 0.44 -9.10 -21.95
CA VAL A 88 0.46 -9.36 -23.40
C VAL A 88 1.17 -8.25 -24.19
N ALA A 89 1.93 -7.38 -23.52
CA ALA A 89 2.60 -6.24 -24.15
C ALA A 89 3.50 -6.69 -25.29
N GLN A 90 3.41 -5.98 -26.43
CA GLN A 90 4.24 -6.17 -27.59
C GLN A 90 5.29 -5.06 -27.78
N ASN A 91 5.16 -3.98 -27.02
CA ASN A 91 6.13 -2.89 -26.99
C ASN A 91 6.28 -2.33 -25.58
N ILE A 92 7.45 -1.78 -25.30
CA ILE A 92 7.80 -1.24 -23.98
C ILE A 92 6.95 -0.01 -23.60
N GLY A 93 6.51 0.79 -24.58
CA GLY A 93 5.69 1.97 -24.34
C GLY A 93 4.32 1.60 -23.72
N THR A 94 3.66 0.55 -24.26
CA THR A 94 2.42 0.03 -23.68
C THR A 94 2.65 -0.43 -22.23
N LEU A 95 3.74 -1.14 -21.99
CA LEU A 95 4.09 -1.63 -20.65
C LEU A 95 4.26 -0.47 -19.67
N ILE A 96 5.03 0.56 -20.03
CA ILE A 96 5.29 1.74 -19.18
C ILE A 96 3.99 2.49 -18.85
N VAL A 97 3.13 2.76 -19.86
CA VAL A 97 1.88 3.49 -19.65
C VAL A 97 0.93 2.70 -18.79
N CYS A 98 0.76 1.40 -19.03
CA CYS A 98 -0.10 0.56 -18.21
C CYS A 98 0.39 0.45 -16.77
N ARG A 99 1.71 0.35 -16.55
CA ARG A 99 2.32 0.34 -15.21
C ARG A 99 2.11 1.66 -14.44
N LEU A 100 2.10 2.80 -15.12
CA LEU A 100 1.75 4.07 -14.49
C LEU A 100 0.31 4.07 -13.99
N ILE A 101 -0.62 3.62 -14.84
CA ILE A 101 -2.05 3.55 -14.48
C ILE A 101 -2.28 2.54 -13.34
N ASP A 102 -1.60 1.39 -13.39
CA ASP A 102 -1.60 0.41 -12.32
C ASP A 102 -1.11 1.00 -11.01
N GLY A 103 0.02 1.73 -11.02
CA GLY A 103 0.56 2.39 -9.84
C GLY A 103 -0.46 3.36 -9.22
N ILE A 104 -1.09 4.20 -10.04
CA ILE A 104 -2.14 5.12 -9.59
C ILE A 104 -3.30 4.32 -8.97
N ALA A 105 -3.79 3.28 -9.65
CA ALA A 105 -4.94 2.50 -9.18
C ALA A 105 -4.64 1.74 -7.87
N PHE A 106 -3.47 1.14 -7.75
CA PHE A 106 -3.05 0.42 -6.55
C PHE A 106 -2.72 1.31 -5.35
N ALA A 107 -2.56 2.60 -5.54
CA ALA A 107 -2.37 3.54 -4.43
C ALA A 107 -3.58 3.64 -3.51
N ALA A 108 -4.81 3.49 -4.05
CA ALA A 108 -6.03 3.61 -3.27
C ALA A 108 -6.13 2.61 -2.11
N PRO A 109 -5.96 1.28 -2.31
CA PRO A 109 -5.99 0.32 -1.21
C PRO A 109 -5.05 0.69 -0.07
N MET A 110 -3.80 1.02 -0.36
CA MET A 110 -2.82 1.37 0.67
C MET A 110 -3.22 2.61 1.46
N THR A 111 -3.74 3.63 0.78
CA THR A 111 -4.15 4.89 1.41
C THR A 111 -5.37 4.73 2.30
N LEU A 112 -6.33 3.93 1.86
CA LEU A 112 -7.63 3.81 2.52
C LEU A 112 -7.64 2.87 3.72
N VAL A 113 -6.67 1.94 3.82
CA VAL A 113 -6.65 0.92 4.87
C VAL A 113 -6.58 1.52 6.26
N GLY A 114 -5.69 2.48 6.50
CA GLY A 114 -5.59 3.14 7.81
C GLY A 114 -6.92 3.72 8.27
N GLY A 115 -7.63 4.42 7.38
CA GLY A 115 -8.97 4.94 7.63
C GLY A 115 -10.01 3.83 7.83
N THR A 116 -9.98 2.78 7.02
CA THR A 116 -10.90 1.64 7.15
C THR A 116 -10.74 0.92 8.49
N LEU A 117 -9.51 0.70 8.94
CA LEU A 117 -9.24 0.13 10.26
C LEU A 117 -9.67 1.06 11.40
N ALA A 118 -9.50 2.38 11.20
CA ALA A 118 -9.98 3.39 12.14
C ALA A 118 -11.51 3.40 12.27
N ASP A 119 -12.22 3.15 11.19
CA ASP A 119 -13.68 3.08 11.16
C ASP A 119 -14.23 1.78 11.79
N LEU A 120 -13.46 0.67 11.73
CA LEU A 120 -13.86 -0.65 12.22
C LEU A 120 -13.55 -0.91 13.70
N TRP A 121 -12.41 -0.38 14.18
CA TRP A 121 -11.86 -0.70 15.50
C TRP A 121 -11.84 0.51 16.42
N ARG A 122 -12.17 0.30 17.68
CA ARG A 122 -12.04 1.32 18.73
C ARG A 122 -10.55 1.63 18.97
N ASN A 123 -10.26 2.82 19.47
CA ASN A 123 -8.88 3.28 19.70
C ASN A 123 -8.04 2.32 20.55
N GLU A 124 -8.68 1.65 21.54
CA GLU A 124 -8.03 0.70 22.45
C GLU A 124 -7.69 -0.64 21.77
N GLU A 125 -8.53 -1.08 20.81
CA GLU A 125 -8.42 -2.38 20.14
C GLU A 125 -7.62 -2.30 18.82
N ARG A 126 -7.33 -1.10 18.33
CA ARG A 126 -6.75 -0.85 16.99
C ARG A 126 -5.29 -1.28 16.83
N GLY A 127 -4.56 -1.50 17.94
CA GLY A 127 -3.13 -1.77 17.93
C GLY A 127 -2.75 -3.00 17.10
N VAL A 128 -3.39 -4.14 17.33
CA VAL A 128 -3.10 -5.40 16.61
C VAL A 128 -3.51 -5.35 15.14
N PRO A 129 -4.73 -4.90 14.77
CA PRO A 129 -5.10 -4.70 13.37
C PRO A 129 -4.15 -3.80 12.57
N MET A 130 -3.70 -2.69 13.19
CA MET A 130 -2.74 -1.77 12.57
C MET A 130 -1.37 -2.42 12.40
N ALA A 131 -0.91 -3.24 13.35
CA ALA A 131 0.33 -3.98 13.22
C ALA A 131 0.29 -5.00 12.07
N CYS A 132 -0.82 -5.73 11.92
CA CYS A 132 -1.04 -6.64 10.79
C CYS A 132 -1.00 -5.91 9.45
N PHE A 133 -1.65 -4.76 9.38
CA PHE A 133 -1.61 -3.91 8.18
C PHE A 133 -0.19 -3.41 7.90
N SER A 134 0.52 -2.90 8.93
CA SER A 134 1.85 -2.31 8.75
C SER A 134 2.91 -3.31 8.28
N ALA A 135 2.73 -4.61 8.54
CA ALA A 135 3.63 -5.66 8.04
C ALA A 135 3.43 -5.96 6.55
N ALA A 136 2.21 -5.86 6.03
CA ALA A 136 1.87 -6.25 4.67
C ALA A 136 2.69 -5.52 3.57
N PRO A 137 2.90 -4.18 3.63
CA PRO A 137 3.70 -3.44 2.66
C PRO A 137 5.18 -3.83 2.61
N PHE A 138 5.71 -4.46 3.65
CA PHE A 138 7.11 -4.89 3.71
C PHE A 138 7.27 -6.38 3.37
N ILE A 139 6.28 -7.22 3.71
CA ILE A 139 6.28 -8.65 3.35
C ILE A 139 6.10 -8.82 1.84
N GLY A 140 5.24 -8.00 1.21
CA GLY A 140 5.01 -8.04 -0.23
C GLY A 140 6.30 -7.93 -1.05
N PRO A 141 7.08 -6.87 -0.88
CA PRO A 141 8.36 -6.68 -1.56
C PRO A 141 9.42 -7.73 -1.24
N ALA A 142 9.38 -8.34 -0.06
CA ALA A 142 10.31 -9.41 0.28
C ALA A 142 9.96 -10.74 -0.43
N ILE A 143 8.67 -11.05 -0.56
CA ILE A 143 8.18 -12.27 -1.23
C ILE A 143 8.14 -12.08 -2.77
N GLY A 144 7.95 -10.84 -3.26
CA GLY A 144 7.87 -10.53 -4.69
C GLY A 144 9.03 -11.11 -5.51
N PRO A 145 10.27 -10.69 -5.25
CA PRO A 145 11.44 -11.19 -5.97
C PRO A 145 11.70 -12.69 -5.74
N LEU A 146 11.36 -13.22 -4.56
CA LEU A 146 11.46 -14.64 -4.27
C LEU A 146 10.57 -15.46 -5.21
N VAL A 147 9.27 -15.19 -5.23
CA VAL A 147 8.31 -15.88 -6.11
C VAL A 147 8.58 -15.52 -7.57
N GLY A 148 8.93 -14.27 -7.82
CA GLY A 148 9.26 -13.76 -9.16
C GLY A 148 10.46 -14.45 -9.78
N GLY A 149 11.52 -14.72 -9.01
CA GLY A 149 12.71 -15.41 -9.48
C GLY A 149 12.40 -16.83 -9.97
N PHE A 150 11.68 -17.61 -9.17
CA PHE A 150 11.25 -18.95 -9.58
C PHE A 150 10.30 -18.96 -10.78
N THR A 151 9.38 -17.99 -10.82
CA THR A 151 8.42 -17.89 -11.93
C THR A 151 9.08 -17.37 -13.19
N GLY A 152 9.97 -16.38 -13.10
CA GLY A 152 10.74 -15.82 -14.21
C GLY A 152 11.63 -16.86 -14.87
N ASP A 153 12.45 -17.59 -14.08
CA ASP A 153 13.31 -18.66 -14.57
C ASP A 153 12.54 -19.79 -15.28
N ALA A 154 11.34 -20.14 -14.77
CA ALA A 154 10.57 -21.26 -15.30
C ALA A 154 9.65 -20.89 -16.48
N LEU A 155 9.03 -19.72 -16.45
CA LEU A 155 7.91 -19.33 -17.33
C LEU A 155 8.13 -17.99 -18.04
N GLY A 156 9.16 -17.23 -17.64
CA GLY A 156 9.49 -15.91 -18.17
C GLY A 156 8.67 -14.77 -17.57
N TRP A 157 9.10 -13.54 -17.85
CA TRP A 157 8.60 -12.30 -17.26
C TRP A 157 7.09 -12.05 -17.44
N ARG A 158 6.48 -12.52 -18.54
CA ARG A 158 5.05 -12.35 -18.78
C ARG A 158 4.19 -13.05 -17.74
N TRP A 159 4.63 -14.19 -17.23
CA TRP A 159 3.93 -14.92 -16.17
C TRP A 159 3.92 -14.18 -14.84
N LEU A 160 4.87 -13.27 -14.59
CA LEU A 160 4.85 -12.40 -13.42
C LEU A 160 3.61 -11.51 -13.42
N TYR A 161 3.18 -11.00 -14.58
CA TYR A 161 1.95 -10.22 -14.72
C TYR A 161 0.69 -11.09 -14.60
N TRP A 162 0.71 -12.31 -15.12
CA TRP A 162 -0.41 -13.22 -14.90
C TRP A 162 -0.57 -13.59 -13.43
N LEU A 163 0.50 -13.79 -12.71
CA LEU A 163 0.49 -14.01 -11.26
C LEU A 163 -0.08 -12.80 -10.51
N GLN A 164 0.34 -11.58 -10.90
CA GLN A 164 -0.22 -10.35 -10.37
C GLN A 164 -1.73 -10.25 -10.63
N LEU A 165 -2.16 -10.59 -11.84
CA LEU A 165 -3.57 -10.56 -12.24
C LEU A 165 -4.41 -11.52 -11.39
N ILE A 166 -3.95 -12.75 -11.19
CA ILE A 166 -4.63 -13.75 -10.36
C ILE A 166 -4.78 -13.24 -8.93
N LEU A 167 -3.69 -12.77 -8.33
CA LEU A 167 -3.69 -12.28 -6.95
C LEU A 167 -4.58 -11.04 -6.79
N SER A 168 -4.45 -10.06 -7.68
CA SER A 168 -5.22 -8.81 -7.64
C SER A 168 -6.68 -9.04 -7.97
N GLY A 169 -7.00 -9.93 -8.91
CA GLY A 169 -8.36 -10.34 -9.24
C GLY A 169 -9.05 -11.04 -8.08
N PHE A 170 -8.32 -11.91 -7.37
CA PHE A 170 -8.81 -12.54 -6.15
C PHE A 170 -9.13 -11.50 -5.06
N CYS A 171 -8.22 -10.55 -4.82
CA CYS A 171 -8.44 -9.46 -3.88
C CYS A 171 -9.63 -8.57 -4.28
N TYR A 172 -9.77 -8.26 -5.58
CA TYR A 172 -10.91 -7.51 -6.11
C TYR A 172 -12.24 -8.20 -5.80
N VAL A 173 -12.35 -9.50 -6.08
CA VAL A 173 -13.55 -10.30 -5.78
C VAL A 173 -13.83 -10.29 -4.28
N LEU A 174 -12.83 -10.58 -3.45
CA LEU A 174 -13.00 -10.58 -2.00
C LEU A 174 -13.49 -9.23 -1.47
N ILE A 175 -12.84 -8.12 -1.83
CA ILE A 175 -13.24 -6.79 -1.34
C ILE A 175 -14.64 -6.43 -1.83
N THR A 176 -14.91 -6.63 -3.12
CA THR A 176 -16.17 -6.20 -3.70
C THR A 176 -17.38 -6.94 -3.11
N PHE A 177 -17.24 -8.25 -2.85
CA PHE A 177 -18.37 -9.06 -2.40
C PHE A 177 -18.44 -9.24 -0.89
N THR A 178 -17.31 -9.15 -0.16
CA THR A 178 -17.30 -9.48 1.26
C THR A 178 -17.09 -8.29 2.20
N VAL A 179 -16.49 -7.18 1.73
CA VAL A 179 -16.26 -6.00 2.57
C VAL A 179 -17.42 -5.01 2.42
N PRO A 180 -18.17 -4.73 3.49
CA PRO A 180 -19.22 -3.73 3.48
C PRO A 180 -18.65 -2.31 3.46
N GLU A 181 -19.50 -1.32 3.23
CA GLU A 181 -19.12 0.07 3.45
C GLU A 181 -18.79 0.30 4.93
N THR A 182 -17.65 0.93 5.20
CA THR A 182 -17.17 1.17 6.57
C THR A 182 -17.23 2.64 6.98
N TYR A 183 -17.34 3.54 6.02
CA TYR A 183 -17.35 4.98 6.30
C TYR A 183 -18.68 5.44 6.85
N ALA A 184 -18.71 5.77 8.14
CA ALA A 184 -19.93 6.11 8.89
C ALA A 184 -20.75 7.26 8.25
N PRO A 185 -20.15 8.38 7.80
CA PRO A 185 -20.92 9.46 7.17
C PRO A 185 -21.68 9.02 5.91
N THR A 186 -21.05 8.19 5.06
CA THR A 186 -21.71 7.65 3.85
C THR A 186 -22.84 6.68 4.21
N ILE A 187 -22.65 5.84 5.23
CA ILE A 187 -23.69 4.91 5.71
C ILE A 187 -24.90 5.71 6.22
N LEU A 188 -24.66 6.73 7.03
CA LEU A 188 -25.71 7.62 7.55
C LEU A 188 -26.44 8.36 6.43
N ALA A 189 -25.71 8.92 5.46
CA ALA A 189 -26.30 9.61 4.31
C ALA A 189 -27.19 8.69 3.48
N ARG A 190 -26.76 7.45 3.20
CA ARG A 190 -27.56 6.45 2.52
C ARG A 190 -28.81 6.07 3.32
N ARG A 191 -28.69 5.94 4.65
CA ARG A 191 -29.81 5.63 5.55
C ARG A 191 -30.82 6.78 5.59
N ALA A 192 -30.35 8.01 5.72
CA ALA A 192 -31.20 9.21 5.72
C ALA A 192 -31.96 9.36 4.38
N SER A 193 -31.28 9.15 3.24
CA SER A 193 -31.90 9.14 1.92
C SER A 193 -32.99 8.08 1.80
N LYS A 194 -32.76 6.87 2.34
CA LYS A 194 -33.73 5.78 2.34
C LYS A 194 -34.96 6.11 3.21
N LEU A 195 -34.75 6.69 4.40
CA LEU A 195 -35.83 7.14 5.29
C LEU A 195 -36.65 8.26 4.64
N ARG A 196 -36.00 9.27 4.04
CA ARG A 196 -36.71 10.33 3.29
C ARG A 196 -37.63 9.78 2.19
N LYS A 197 -37.17 8.74 1.46
CA LYS A 197 -37.98 8.10 0.43
C LYS A 197 -39.15 7.28 1.00
N GLN A 198 -39.00 6.71 2.20
CA GLN A 198 -40.03 5.88 2.84
C GLN A 198 -41.09 6.69 3.59
N THR A 199 -40.67 7.77 4.27
CA THR A 199 -41.54 8.57 5.13
C THR A 199 -42.07 9.83 4.46
N GLY A 200 -41.47 10.27 3.33
CA GLY A 200 -41.78 11.55 2.70
C GLY A 200 -41.30 12.78 3.51
N ASP A 201 -40.63 12.57 4.66
CA ASP A 201 -40.21 13.66 5.53
C ASP A 201 -38.77 14.11 5.20
N SER A 202 -38.62 15.39 4.85
CA SER A 202 -37.35 16.03 4.53
C SER A 202 -36.49 16.36 5.75
N LYS A 203 -36.96 16.14 6.97
CA LYS A 203 -36.25 16.44 8.23
C LYS A 203 -35.05 15.52 8.49
N TYR A 204 -35.00 14.36 7.86
CA TYR A 204 -33.84 13.44 7.95
C TYR A 204 -32.64 13.99 7.20
N VAL A 205 -31.83 14.84 7.84
CA VAL A 205 -30.64 15.52 7.25
C VAL A 205 -29.40 15.00 7.93
N THR A 206 -28.32 14.80 7.17
CA THR A 206 -27.01 14.39 7.68
C THR A 206 -26.01 15.54 7.59
N GLU A 207 -24.90 15.46 8.31
CA GLU A 207 -23.80 16.44 8.24
C GLU A 207 -23.29 16.61 6.80
N MET A 208 -23.25 15.53 6.01
CA MET A 208 -22.88 15.59 4.59
C MET A 208 -23.89 16.39 3.75
N ASP A 209 -25.18 16.34 4.08
CA ASP A 209 -26.22 17.12 3.39
C ASP A 209 -26.13 18.64 3.74
N LEU A 210 -25.61 18.97 4.92
CA LEU A 210 -25.44 20.34 5.40
C LEU A 210 -24.18 21.01 4.84
N ASP A 211 -23.16 20.22 4.47
CA ASP A 211 -21.94 20.76 3.91
C ASP A 211 -22.15 21.13 2.43
N LYS A 212 -22.52 22.40 2.21
CA LYS A 212 -22.81 22.99 0.89
C LYS A 212 -21.56 23.44 0.11
N ARG A 213 -20.35 23.18 0.62
CA ARG A 213 -19.13 23.58 -0.08
C ARG A 213 -19.04 22.88 -1.44
N PRO A 214 -18.69 23.61 -2.51
CA PRO A 214 -18.52 23.02 -3.84
C PRO A 214 -17.40 22.00 -3.83
N LEU A 215 -17.54 20.92 -4.61
CA LEU A 215 -16.57 19.82 -4.72
C LEU A 215 -15.14 20.31 -5.00
N GLY A 216 -14.99 21.37 -5.82
CA GLY A 216 -13.67 21.94 -6.14
C GLY A 216 -12.98 22.57 -4.93
N GLU A 217 -13.72 23.21 -4.03
CA GLU A 217 -13.17 23.79 -2.81
C GLU A 217 -12.75 22.71 -1.82
N ARG A 218 -13.56 21.66 -1.66
CA ARG A 218 -13.20 20.48 -0.86
C ARG A 218 -11.93 19.81 -1.38
N LEU A 219 -11.86 19.53 -2.68
CA LEU A 219 -10.69 18.93 -3.31
C LEU A 219 -9.44 19.82 -3.15
N ARG A 220 -9.58 21.12 -3.31
CA ARG A 220 -8.46 22.06 -3.09
C ARG A 220 -7.90 21.98 -1.68
N VAL A 221 -8.78 21.98 -0.66
CA VAL A 221 -8.34 21.84 0.74
C VAL A 221 -7.61 20.52 0.95
N PHE A 222 -8.15 19.41 0.45
CA PHE A 222 -7.53 18.08 0.58
C PHE A 222 -6.19 17.96 -0.15
N LEU A 223 -6.05 18.59 -1.31
CA LEU A 223 -4.81 18.58 -2.08
C LEU A 223 -3.72 19.46 -1.45
N VAL A 224 -4.09 20.62 -0.91
CA VAL A 224 -3.12 21.58 -0.36
C VAL A 224 -2.69 21.20 1.06
N ARG A 225 -3.59 20.67 1.88
CA ARG A 225 -3.34 20.37 3.30
C ARG A 225 -2.15 19.41 3.55
N PRO A 226 -1.94 18.33 2.79
CA PRO A 226 -0.77 17.47 2.98
C PRO A 226 0.54 18.21 2.79
N PHE A 227 0.62 19.10 1.78
CA PHE A 227 1.83 19.90 1.56
C PHE A 227 2.02 20.94 2.66
N GLN A 228 0.96 21.56 3.13
CA GLN A 228 1.04 22.47 4.27
C GLN A 228 1.56 21.76 5.50
N LEU A 229 1.04 20.55 5.82
CA LEU A 229 1.51 19.76 6.95
C LEU A 229 2.97 19.34 6.76
N LEU A 230 3.37 18.93 5.56
CA LEU A 230 4.74 18.52 5.27
C LEU A 230 5.76 19.64 5.50
N PHE A 231 5.44 20.88 5.11
CA PHE A 231 6.37 22.01 5.20
C PHE A 231 6.22 22.85 6.48
N MET A 232 5.05 22.83 7.12
CA MET A 232 4.80 23.60 8.33
C MET A 232 5.07 22.83 9.62
N GLU A 233 4.97 21.49 9.59
CA GLU A 233 5.15 20.64 10.75
C GLU A 233 6.50 19.88 10.68
N PRO A 234 7.56 20.32 11.41
CA PRO A 234 8.90 19.72 11.31
C PRO A 234 8.92 18.20 11.60
N ILE A 235 8.07 17.74 12.52
CA ILE A 235 8.00 16.31 12.86
C ILE A 235 7.52 15.47 11.66
N VAL A 236 6.55 16.00 10.89
CA VAL A 236 6.05 15.33 9.67
C VAL A 236 7.15 15.28 8.62
N LEU A 237 7.87 16.38 8.43
CA LEU A 237 9.00 16.44 7.48
C LEU A 237 10.10 15.43 7.82
N PHE A 238 10.58 15.40 9.06
CA PHE A 238 11.65 14.49 9.47
C PHE A 238 11.23 13.02 9.37
N ILE A 239 10.01 12.67 9.79
CA ILE A 239 9.50 11.30 9.66
C ILE A 239 9.36 10.93 8.17
N SER A 240 8.91 11.85 7.33
CA SER A 240 8.78 11.61 5.89
C SER A 240 10.15 11.37 5.23
N ILE A 241 11.17 12.15 5.57
CA ILE A 241 12.55 11.94 5.10
C ILE A 241 13.07 10.56 5.56
N TYR A 242 12.88 10.22 6.83
CA TYR A 242 13.30 8.93 7.36
C TYR A 242 12.64 7.77 6.62
N MET A 243 11.33 7.81 6.43
CA MET A 243 10.59 6.80 5.68
C MET A 243 11.02 6.74 4.20
N SER A 244 11.31 7.89 3.58
CA SER A 244 11.82 7.94 2.22
C SER A 244 13.16 7.23 2.09
N VAL A 245 14.07 7.42 3.04
CA VAL A 245 15.38 6.73 3.06
C VAL A 245 15.17 5.21 3.21
N LEU A 246 14.28 4.77 4.12
CA LEU A 246 14.00 3.35 4.32
C LEU A 246 13.45 2.68 3.05
N TYR A 247 12.46 3.30 2.42
CA TYR A 247 11.91 2.77 1.17
C TYR A 247 12.91 2.83 0.02
N SER A 248 13.73 3.88 -0.06
CA SER A 248 14.81 3.98 -1.06
C SER A 248 15.81 2.83 -0.92
N LEU A 249 16.25 2.52 0.31
CA LEU A 249 17.13 1.37 0.55
C LEU A 249 16.48 0.05 0.15
N LEU A 250 15.20 -0.15 0.50
CA LEU A 250 14.48 -1.37 0.14
C LEU A 250 14.40 -1.55 -1.38
N TYR A 251 14.05 -0.50 -2.13
CA TYR A 251 13.98 -0.57 -3.58
C TYR A 251 15.36 -0.65 -4.25
N MET A 252 16.40 -0.08 -3.63
CA MET A 252 17.78 -0.22 -4.10
C MET A 252 18.23 -1.69 -4.07
N PHE A 253 17.84 -2.49 -3.08
CA PHE A 253 18.16 -3.91 -3.03
C PHE A 253 17.56 -4.70 -4.21
N PHE A 254 16.43 -4.27 -4.80
CA PHE A 254 15.87 -4.92 -5.98
C PHE A 254 16.77 -4.82 -7.22
N VAL A 255 17.61 -3.80 -7.28
CA VAL A 255 18.59 -3.62 -8.35
C VAL A 255 19.96 -4.17 -7.92
N ALA A 256 20.37 -3.91 -6.69
CA ALA A 256 21.69 -4.30 -6.18
C ALA A 256 21.87 -5.83 -6.14
N TYR A 257 20.86 -6.59 -5.73
CA TYR A 257 20.99 -8.05 -5.66
C TYR A 257 21.14 -8.72 -7.04
N PRO A 258 20.34 -8.41 -8.08
CA PRO A 258 20.63 -8.89 -9.43
C PRO A 258 22.03 -8.53 -9.91
N VAL A 259 22.47 -7.30 -9.78
CA VAL A 259 23.81 -6.87 -10.21
C VAL A 259 24.92 -7.67 -9.50
N VAL A 260 24.84 -7.81 -8.18
CA VAL A 260 25.89 -8.50 -7.41
C VAL A 260 25.85 -10.02 -7.61
N TYR A 261 24.68 -10.63 -7.61
CA TYR A 261 24.57 -12.08 -7.61
C TYR A 261 24.37 -12.67 -9.01
N GLN A 262 23.56 -12.07 -9.87
CA GLN A 262 23.36 -12.58 -11.23
C GLN A 262 24.52 -12.18 -12.14
N GLU A 263 24.82 -10.90 -12.28
CA GLU A 263 25.90 -10.44 -13.15
C GLU A 263 27.30 -10.73 -12.56
N GLY A 264 27.48 -10.47 -11.25
CA GLY A 264 28.78 -10.62 -10.60
C GLY A 264 29.16 -12.08 -10.29
N LYS A 265 28.20 -12.94 -9.92
CA LYS A 265 28.44 -14.33 -9.50
C LYS A 265 27.81 -15.37 -10.43
N GLY A 266 27.04 -14.98 -11.45
CA GLY A 266 26.38 -15.89 -12.38
C GLY A 266 25.26 -16.73 -11.77
N TRP A 267 24.59 -16.23 -10.70
CA TRP A 267 23.48 -16.92 -10.08
C TRP A 267 22.19 -16.78 -10.92
N THR A 268 21.29 -17.73 -10.76
CA THR A 268 19.95 -17.68 -11.38
C THR A 268 19.07 -16.65 -10.65
N ALA A 269 18.01 -16.18 -11.32
CA ALA A 269 17.05 -15.26 -10.70
C ALA A 269 16.38 -15.88 -9.48
N SER A 270 16.09 -17.19 -9.50
CA SER A 270 15.55 -17.93 -8.35
C SER A 270 16.50 -17.93 -7.15
N SER A 271 17.80 -18.17 -7.37
CA SER A 271 18.79 -18.13 -6.29
C SER A 271 18.97 -16.73 -5.72
N THR A 272 18.94 -15.71 -6.56
CA THR A 272 18.99 -14.31 -6.14
C THR A 272 17.75 -13.92 -5.34
N GLY A 273 16.58 -14.41 -5.72
CA GLY A 273 15.33 -14.19 -4.99
C GLY A 273 15.37 -14.72 -3.54
N LEU A 274 16.13 -15.79 -3.27
CA LEU A 274 16.32 -16.30 -1.90
C LEU A 274 17.00 -15.29 -0.97
N MET A 275 17.78 -14.35 -1.49
CA MET A 275 18.44 -13.31 -0.69
C MET A 275 17.44 -12.33 -0.06
N PHE A 276 16.18 -12.35 -0.46
CA PHE A 276 15.12 -11.55 0.18
C PHE A 276 14.47 -12.25 1.39
N ILE A 277 14.78 -13.52 1.67
CA ILE A 277 14.27 -14.25 2.84
C ILE A 277 14.64 -13.55 4.16
N PRO A 278 15.88 -13.09 4.40
CA PRO A 278 16.23 -12.38 5.62
C PRO A 278 15.37 -11.14 5.86
N LEU A 279 15.02 -10.42 4.77
CA LEU A 279 14.13 -9.26 4.86
C LEU A 279 12.72 -9.68 5.34
N ALA A 280 12.17 -10.76 4.76
CA ALA A 280 10.87 -11.30 5.19
C ALA A 280 10.88 -11.73 6.66
N VAL A 281 11.94 -12.42 7.08
CA VAL A 281 12.13 -12.84 8.48
C VAL A 281 12.19 -11.64 9.41
N GLY A 282 12.96 -10.60 9.07
CA GLY A 282 13.04 -9.36 9.86
C GLY A 282 11.68 -8.67 10.04
N VAL A 283 10.86 -8.61 8.98
CA VAL A 283 9.51 -8.05 9.03
C VAL A 283 8.59 -8.88 9.93
N ILE A 284 8.64 -10.21 9.82
CA ILE A 284 7.86 -11.11 10.68
C ILE A 284 8.27 -10.95 12.15
N MET A 285 9.56 -10.91 12.44
CA MET A 285 10.07 -10.67 13.80
C MET A 285 9.59 -9.33 14.36
N SER A 286 9.64 -8.26 13.55
CA SER A 286 9.12 -6.95 13.94
C SER A 286 7.62 -6.98 14.25
N ALA A 287 6.82 -7.68 13.41
CA ALA A 287 5.39 -7.86 13.65
C ALA A 287 5.13 -8.64 14.95
N MET A 288 5.92 -9.67 15.25
CA MET A 288 5.84 -10.43 16.50
C MET A 288 6.22 -9.59 17.74
N CYS A 289 7.10 -8.62 17.61
CA CYS A 289 7.46 -7.67 18.68
C CYS A 289 6.38 -6.60 18.92
N SER A 290 5.50 -6.34 17.95
CA SER A 290 4.48 -5.29 18.04
C SER A 290 3.58 -5.37 19.30
N PRO A 291 3.10 -6.54 19.79
CA PRO A 291 2.33 -6.62 21.02
C PRO A 291 3.11 -6.14 22.27
N PHE A 292 4.43 -6.38 22.31
CA PHE A 292 5.26 -5.92 23.42
C PHE A 292 5.40 -4.39 23.42
N VAL A 293 5.60 -3.81 22.22
CA VAL A 293 5.66 -2.36 22.02
C VAL A 293 4.32 -1.71 22.43
N ASN A 294 3.21 -2.30 22.00
CA ASN A 294 1.88 -1.80 22.34
C ASN A 294 1.60 -1.91 23.86
N ARG A 295 2.06 -2.98 24.52
CA ARG A 295 1.96 -3.15 25.97
C ARG A 295 2.72 -2.05 26.72
N HIS A 296 3.92 -1.73 26.28
CA HIS A 296 4.71 -0.64 26.83
C HIS A 296 4.00 0.71 26.70
N TYR A 297 3.45 0.99 25.51
CA TYR A 297 2.66 2.18 25.26
C TYR A 297 1.43 2.28 26.18
N LEU A 298 0.66 1.20 26.34
CA LEU A 298 -0.49 1.18 27.24
C LEU A 298 -0.12 1.41 28.71
N GLN A 299 1.02 0.91 29.14
CA GLN A 299 1.56 1.20 30.50
C GLN A 299 1.90 2.68 30.67
N MET A 300 2.44 3.32 29.63
CA MET A 300 2.70 4.77 29.64
C MET A 300 1.40 5.59 29.69
N VAL A 301 0.38 5.18 28.91
CA VAL A 301 -0.96 5.79 28.95
C VAL A 301 -1.54 5.72 30.36
N ALA A 302 -1.45 4.56 31.02
CA ALA A 302 -1.95 4.36 32.38
C ALA A 302 -1.19 5.23 33.42
N LYS A 303 0.11 5.45 33.25
CA LYS A 303 0.92 6.29 34.15
C LYS A 303 0.63 7.79 34.04
N HIS A 304 0.06 8.25 32.94
CA HIS A 304 -0.20 9.67 32.67
C HIS A 304 -1.71 9.98 32.57
N ASP A 305 -2.54 9.30 33.35
CA ASP A 305 -4.00 9.52 33.44
C ASP A 305 -4.71 9.60 32.08
N GLY A 306 -4.32 8.73 31.15
CA GLY A 306 -4.92 8.65 29.81
C GLY A 306 -4.38 9.66 28.79
N LYS A 307 -3.45 10.53 29.14
CA LYS A 307 -2.81 11.53 28.26
C LYS A 307 -1.31 11.29 28.16
N PRO A 308 -0.86 10.26 27.42
CA PRO A 308 0.56 10.00 27.28
C PRO A 308 1.26 11.14 26.52
N PRO A 309 2.54 11.43 26.78
CA PRO A 309 3.29 12.36 25.98
C PRO A 309 3.33 11.92 24.51
N ALA A 310 3.36 12.87 23.58
CA ALA A 310 3.35 12.58 22.15
C ALA A 310 4.51 11.66 21.72
N GLU A 311 5.66 11.79 22.40
CA GLU A 311 6.89 11.03 22.16
C GLU A 311 6.79 9.55 22.57
N ALA A 312 5.79 9.16 23.36
CA ALA A 312 5.63 7.78 23.84
C ALA A 312 5.54 6.76 22.69
N ARG A 313 5.07 7.17 21.52
CA ARG A 313 5.02 6.34 20.32
C ARG A 313 6.33 6.30 19.53
N LEU A 314 7.22 7.26 19.75
CA LEU A 314 8.51 7.35 19.06
C LEU A 314 9.60 6.51 19.74
N VAL A 315 9.43 6.12 21.01
CA VAL A 315 10.40 5.34 21.77
C VAL A 315 10.88 4.08 21.05
N PRO A 316 10.00 3.23 20.48
CA PRO A 316 10.44 2.06 19.72
C PRO A 316 11.27 2.42 18.48
N MET A 317 10.94 3.50 17.80
CA MET A 317 11.67 4.00 16.64
C MET A 317 13.09 4.46 17.06
N MET A 318 13.23 5.14 18.18
CA MET A 318 14.54 5.57 18.71
C MET A 318 15.46 4.38 19.03
N TRP A 319 14.91 3.26 19.53
CA TRP A 319 15.65 2.04 19.77
C TRP A 319 15.99 1.26 18.51
N SER A 320 15.09 1.27 17.52
CA SER A 320 15.24 0.47 16.29
C SER A 320 16.09 1.15 15.21
N CYS A 321 16.29 2.47 15.25
CA CYS A 321 17.06 3.20 14.23
C CYS A 321 18.52 2.73 14.10
N TRP A 322 19.11 2.19 15.18
CA TRP A 322 20.48 1.66 15.17
C TRP A 322 20.64 0.35 14.39
N PHE A 323 19.56 -0.42 14.20
CA PHE A 323 19.63 -1.68 13.45
C PHE A 323 19.91 -1.46 11.95
N ILE A 324 19.56 -0.30 11.41
CA ILE A 324 19.76 0.00 9.98
C ILE A 324 21.25 0.14 9.65
N PRO A 325 22.04 1.03 10.30
CA PRO A 325 23.46 1.13 10.01
C PRO A 325 24.21 -0.18 10.30
N VAL A 326 23.84 -0.89 11.39
CA VAL A 326 24.47 -2.17 11.74
C VAL A 326 24.16 -3.27 10.72
N GLY A 327 22.96 -3.27 10.14
CA GLY A 327 22.58 -4.26 9.11
C GLY A 327 23.13 -3.97 7.72
N LEU A 328 23.65 -2.75 7.45
CA LEU A 328 24.28 -2.35 6.20
C LEU A 328 25.82 -2.53 6.21
N LEU A 329 26.44 -2.68 7.38
CA LEU A 329 27.86 -3.00 7.57
C LEU A 329 28.11 -4.50 7.45
#